data_72e8daa712c127523cfda7f61c361f03
#
_entry.id   72e8daa712c127523cfda7f61c361f03
#
_cell.length_a   1.000
_cell.length_b   1.000
_cell.length_c   1.000
_cell.angle_alpha   90.00
_cell.angle_beta   90.00
_cell.angle_gamma   90.00
#
_symmetry.space_group_name_H-M   'P 1'
#
loop_
_entity.id
_entity.type
_entity.pdbx_description
1 polymer ?
#
loop_
_entity_poly.entity_id
_entity_poly.type
_entity_poly.pdbx_seq_one_letter_code
_entity_poly.pdbx_strand_id
1 'polypeptide(L)'
;MMDYKKAGVDIEAGYKSVELMKEHVKKTMRAEVLGGLGGFSGAFSLAKIKEMEEPVLLSGTDGCGTKVKLAIIMDKHDTIGIDAVAMCVNDIACAGGEPLFFLDYIACGKNYPEKIADIVKGVAEGCLQSEAALIGGETAEHPGLMPEDEYDLAGFAVGVVDEKDIITGADVKAGDVLIGMASSGVHSNGFSLVRKIFEMTKESLDTYYDELGKTLGEALLAPTRIYVKALRSVKEAGVRIKACSHITGGGFYENVPRMLPEGKQAVIRKDSYEVPSIFKLMAKKGQVEEKMMYNTYNMGLGMVLAVDPADVDKTMEAIKAAGETPYVVGEIKDGEKGVTLC
;
A
#
# COMPACT_ATOMS: atom_id res chain seq x y z
N MET A 1 3.78 -44.68 12.98
CA MET A 1 2.63 -44.00 13.54
C MET A 1 2.46 -42.73 12.71
N MET A 2 1.22 -42.38 12.28
CA MET A 2 0.94 -41.16 11.56
C MET A 2 0.89 -40.02 12.57
N ASP A 3 1.50 -38.86 12.26
CA ASP A 3 1.49 -37.63 13.07
C ASP A 3 1.34 -36.41 12.16
N TYR A 4 1.16 -35.23 12.76
CA TYR A 4 0.96 -33.98 12.02
C TYR A 4 2.15 -33.62 11.11
N LYS A 5 3.37 -33.89 11.54
CA LYS A 5 4.59 -33.64 10.74
C LYS A 5 4.61 -34.49 9.48
N LYS A 6 4.17 -35.78 9.57
CA LYS A 6 4.01 -36.65 8.41
C LYS A 6 2.85 -36.27 7.50
N ALA A 7 1.88 -35.52 8.03
CA ALA A 7 0.80 -34.94 7.25
C ALA A 7 1.20 -33.59 6.59
N GLY A 8 2.44 -33.10 6.82
CA GLY A 8 2.98 -31.90 6.19
C GLY A 8 2.90 -30.61 7.04
N VAL A 9 2.47 -30.71 8.31
CA VAL A 9 2.39 -29.56 9.22
C VAL A 9 3.45 -29.70 10.33
N ASP A 10 4.39 -28.74 10.42
CA ASP A 10 5.46 -28.74 11.41
C ASP A 10 5.17 -27.72 12.54
N ILE A 11 4.60 -28.22 13.65
CA ILE A 11 4.24 -27.40 14.82
C ILE A 11 5.48 -26.70 15.43
N GLU A 12 6.64 -27.38 15.46
CA GLU A 12 7.87 -26.80 16.02
C GLU A 12 8.38 -25.64 15.15
N ALA A 13 8.25 -25.74 13.82
CA ALA A 13 8.54 -24.65 12.90
C ALA A 13 7.61 -23.46 13.17
N GLY A 14 6.32 -23.70 13.45
CA GLY A 14 5.37 -22.66 13.85
C GLY A 14 5.80 -21.92 15.12
N TYR A 15 6.18 -22.64 16.18
CA TYR A 15 6.68 -22.04 17.42
C TYR A 15 7.95 -21.22 17.20
N LYS A 16 8.87 -21.72 16.38
CA LYS A 16 10.10 -21.00 16.03
C LYS A 16 9.81 -19.72 15.24
N SER A 17 8.88 -19.74 14.29
CA SER A 17 8.45 -18.54 13.54
C SER A 17 7.94 -17.47 14.50
N VAL A 18 7.04 -17.84 15.43
CA VAL A 18 6.50 -16.91 16.44
C VAL A 18 7.61 -16.32 17.30
N GLU A 19 8.59 -17.11 17.72
CA GLU A 19 9.73 -16.62 18.52
C GLU A 19 10.56 -15.60 17.75
N LEU A 20 10.88 -15.88 16.48
CA LEU A 20 11.69 -14.99 15.63
C LEU A 20 10.99 -13.66 15.32
N MET A 21 9.66 -13.65 15.16
CA MET A 21 8.92 -12.43 14.83
C MET A 21 8.62 -11.52 16.03
N LYS A 22 8.68 -12.02 17.27
CA LYS A 22 8.30 -11.26 18.50
C LYS A 22 8.90 -9.87 18.58
N GLU A 23 10.20 -9.73 18.34
CA GLU A 23 10.90 -8.45 18.45
C GLU A 23 10.46 -7.45 17.37
N HIS A 24 10.06 -7.92 16.19
CA HIS A 24 9.54 -7.05 15.14
C HIS A 24 8.14 -6.55 15.50
N VAL A 25 7.25 -7.44 15.92
CA VAL A 25 5.89 -7.10 16.34
C VAL A 25 5.89 -6.17 17.53
N LYS A 26 6.75 -6.41 18.53
CA LYS A 26 6.89 -5.56 19.73
C LYS A 26 7.17 -4.09 19.40
N LYS A 27 7.91 -3.81 18.36
CA LYS A 27 8.23 -2.43 17.94
C LYS A 27 6.99 -1.65 17.48
N THR A 28 5.95 -2.33 17.02
CA THR A 28 4.70 -1.72 16.54
C THR A 28 3.71 -1.42 17.65
N MET A 29 3.99 -1.87 18.90
CA MET A 29 3.03 -1.75 20.00
C MET A 29 2.79 -0.29 20.37
N ARG A 30 1.52 0.05 20.49
CA ARG A 30 1.01 1.35 20.92
C ARG A 30 0.47 1.23 22.34
N ALA A 31 0.32 2.37 23.05
CA ALA A 31 -0.24 2.40 24.40
C ALA A 31 -1.69 1.88 24.48
N GLU A 32 -2.41 1.95 23.36
CA GLU A 32 -3.79 1.49 23.24
C GLU A 32 -3.92 -0.03 23.10
N VAL A 33 -2.83 -0.75 22.78
CA VAL A 33 -2.86 -2.22 22.66
C VAL A 33 -2.98 -2.84 24.05
N LEU A 34 -4.00 -3.67 24.24
CA LEU A 34 -4.25 -4.38 25.49
C LEU A 34 -3.85 -5.85 25.34
N GLY A 35 -2.88 -6.29 26.13
CA GLY A 35 -2.34 -7.65 26.06
C GLY A 35 -1.11 -7.76 25.16
N GLY A 36 -0.80 -8.98 24.70
CA GLY A 36 0.36 -9.30 23.87
C GLY A 36 0.06 -10.39 22.86
N LEU A 37 1.08 -10.79 22.08
CA LEU A 37 0.99 -11.91 21.15
C LEU A 37 0.68 -13.22 21.88
N GLY A 38 -0.15 -14.07 21.26
CA GLY A 38 -0.49 -15.42 21.74
C GLY A 38 -1.84 -15.52 22.43
N GLY A 39 -2.64 -14.44 22.49
CA GLY A 39 -4.05 -14.51 22.85
C GLY A 39 -4.93 -14.98 21.67
N PHE A 40 -6.20 -15.29 21.94
CA PHE A 40 -7.18 -15.65 20.89
C PHE A 40 -7.58 -14.45 20.03
N SER A 41 -7.37 -13.22 20.51
CA SER A 41 -7.70 -12.00 19.77
C SER A 41 -6.75 -10.86 20.16
N GLY A 42 -6.49 -9.95 19.22
CA GLY A 42 -5.91 -8.67 19.51
C GLY A 42 -6.94 -7.74 20.17
N ALA A 43 -6.54 -6.98 21.18
CA ALA A 43 -7.41 -6.02 21.82
C ALA A 43 -6.81 -4.61 21.74
N PHE A 44 -7.64 -3.63 21.38
CA PHE A 44 -7.23 -2.24 21.21
C PHE A 44 -8.19 -1.30 21.98
N SER A 45 -7.64 -0.43 22.81
CA SER A 45 -8.43 0.51 23.61
C SER A 45 -8.95 1.67 22.76
N LEU A 46 -10.23 1.95 22.87
CA LEU A 46 -10.88 3.09 22.22
C LEU A 46 -10.90 4.35 23.10
N ALA A 47 -10.07 4.39 24.16
CA ALA A 47 -10.11 5.49 25.12
C ALA A 47 -9.86 6.88 24.49
N LYS A 48 -8.95 6.98 23.52
CA LYS A 48 -8.66 8.22 22.80
C LYS A 48 -9.75 8.60 21.78
N ILE A 49 -10.50 7.62 21.28
CA ILE A 49 -11.58 7.84 20.32
C ILE A 49 -12.78 8.57 20.94
N LYS A 50 -12.89 8.56 22.28
CA LYS A 50 -13.95 9.27 23.02
C LYS A 50 -13.92 10.80 22.82
N GLU A 51 -12.82 11.35 22.31
CA GLU A 51 -12.69 12.78 22.01
C GLU A 51 -13.33 13.15 20.66
N MET A 52 -13.62 12.15 19.81
CA MET A 52 -14.36 12.36 18.56
C MET A 52 -15.84 12.53 18.85
N GLU A 53 -16.47 13.38 18.05
CA GLU A 53 -17.91 13.67 18.19
C GLU A 53 -18.75 12.47 17.70
N GLU A 54 -18.39 11.93 16.56
CA GLU A 54 -19.10 10.80 15.93
C GLU A 54 -18.08 9.82 15.27
N PRO A 55 -17.42 8.96 16.07
CA PRO A 55 -16.36 8.09 15.58
C PRO A 55 -16.88 7.01 14.63
N VAL A 56 -16.30 6.91 13.44
CA VAL A 56 -16.60 5.92 12.41
C VAL A 56 -15.39 5.01 12.22
N LEU A 57 -15.59 3.69 12.24
CA LEU A 57 -14.57 2.73 11.90
C LEU A 57 -14.44 2.58 10.37
N LEU A 58 -13.22 2.61 9.89
CA LEU A 58 -12.85 2.28 8.53
C LEU A 58 -12.08 0.97 8.52
N SER A 59 -12.17 0.20 7.44
CA SER A 59 -11.40 -1.03 7.28
C SER A 59 -10.90 -1.18 5.86
N GLY A 60 -9.72 -1.74 5.71
CA GLY A 60 -9.13 -2.13 4.44
C GLY A 60 -8.60 -3.55 4.52
N THR A 61 -8.83 -4.34 3.49
CA THR A 61 -8.24 -5.67 3.33
C THR A 61 -7.72 -5.81 1.91
N ASP A 62 -6.49 -6.26 1.78
CA ASP A 62 -5.84 -6.46 0.48
C ASP A 62 -4.66 -7.42 0.64
N GLY A 63 -4.12 -7.87 -0.48
CA GLY A 63 -2.91 -8.69 -0.56
C GLY A 63 -1.82 -8.03 -1.39
N CYS A 64 -0.70 -8.72 -1.53
CA CYS A 64 0.41 -8.25 -2.36
C CYS A 64 0.26 -8.61 -3.83
N GLY A 65 -0.77 -9.37 -4.18
CA GLY A 65 -0.98 -9.89 -5.52
C GLY A 65 0.20 -10.72 -6.01
N THR A 66 0.38 -10.80 -7.32
CA THR A 66 1.43 -11.64 -7.91
C THR A 66 2.85 -11.09 -7.77
N LYS A 67 3.06 -9.94 -7.10
CA LYS A 67 4.37 -9.43 -6.70
C LYS A 67 5.09 -10.39 -5.76
N VAL A 68 4.35 -11.13 -4.94
CA VAL A 68 4.88 -12.20 -4.06
C VAL A 68 5.80 -13.16 -4.84
N LYS A 69 5.49 -13.48 -6.10
CA LYS A 69 6.31 -14.39 -6.90
C LYS A 69 7.74 -13.87 -7.14
N LEU A 70 7.91 -12.55 -7.23
CA LEU A 70 9.24 -11.94 -7.36
C LEU A 70 10.04 -12.08 -6.05
N ALA A 71 9.39 -11.87 -4.91
CA ALA A 71 10.02 -12.08 -3.61
C ALA A 71 10.50 -13.52 -3.45
N ILE A 72 9.71 -14.50 -3.90
CA ILE A 72 10.06 -15.93 -3.89
C ILE A 72 11.26 -16.20 -4.81
N ILE A 73 11.25 -15.73 -6.05
CA ILE A 73 12.35 -15.98 -7.02
C ILE A 73 13.66 -15.34 -6.56
N MET A 74 13.59 -14.15 -5.95
CA MET A 74 14.76 -13.44 -5.46
C MET A 74 15.20 -13.87 -4.07
N ASP A 75 14.43 -14.74 -3.40
CA ASP A 75 14.62 -15.13 -2.00
C ASP A 75 14.78 -13.91 -1.08
N LYS A 76 13.92 -12.87 -1.32
CA LYS A 76 13.91 -11.62 -0.58
C LYS A 76 12.51 -11.32 -0.07
N HIS A 77 12.29 -11.54 1.22
CA HIS A 77 10.96 -11.58 1.83
C HIS A 77 10.67 -10.40 2.76
N ASP A 78 11.69 -9.64 3.16
CA ASP A 78 11.60 -8.60 4.19
C ASP A 78 10.95 -7.27 3.73
N THR A 79 10.56 -7.16 2.47
CA THR A 79 9.90 -5.96 1.93
C THR A 79 8.44 -6.18 1.52
N ILE A 80 8.06 -7.41 1.18
CA ILE A 80 6.71 -7.71 0.68
C ILE A 80 5.61 -7.43 1.73
N GLY A 81 5.94 -7.54 3.02
CA GLY A 81 5.04 -7.20 4.11
C GLY A 81 4.67 -5.71 4.14
N ILE A 82 5.58 -4.83 3.71
CA ILE A 82 5.29 -3.40 3.57
C ILE A 82 4.20 -3.18 2.52
N ASP A 83 4.25 -3.92 1.41
CA ASP A 83 3.23 -3.84 0.37
C ASP A 83 1.85 -4.22 0.90
N ALA A 84 1.73 -5.32 1.65
CA ALA A 84 0.46 -5.76 2.24
C ALA A 84 -0.13 -4.71 3.17
N VAL A 85 0.70 -4.12 4.04
CA VAL A 85 0.25 -3.05 4.94
C VAL A 85 -0.15 -1.81 4.14
N ALA A 86 0.69 -1.36 3.20
CA ALA A 86 0.45 -0.16 2.41
C ALA A 86 -0.87 -0.20 1.65
N MET A 87 -1.21 -1.34 1.03
CA MET A 87 -2.45 -1.50 0.28
C MET A 87 -3.69 -1.29 1.17
N CYS A 88 -3.64 -1.76 2.42
CA CYS A 88 -4.75 -1.61 3.37
C CYS A 88 -4.81 -0.22 4.02
N VAL A 89 -3.67 0.29 4.53
CA VAL A 89 -3.66 1.53 5.33
C VAL A 89 -3.77 2.79 4.48
N ASN A 90 -3.29 2.76 3.23
CA ASN A 90 -3.44 3.87 2.30
C ASN A 90 -4.91 4.10 1.93
N ASP A 91 -5.72 3.05 1.82
CA ASP A 91 -7.17 3.18 1.56
C ASP A 91 -7.90 3.79 2.75
N ILE A 92 -7.52 3.41 3.98
CA ILE A 92 -8.04 4.03 5.19
C ILE A 92 -7.68 5.53 5.21
N ALA A 93 -6.42 5.86 4.97
CA ALA A 93 -5.95 7.25 4.95
C ALA A 93 -6.58 8.07 3.81
N CYS A 94 -6.80 7.46 2.64
CA CYS A 94 -7.48 8.04 1.48
C CYS A 94 -8.92 8.47 1.82
N ALA A 95 -9.59 7.72 2.70
CA ALA A 95 -10.91 8.05 3.23
C ALA A 95 -10.89 9.05 4.40
N GLY A 96 -9.71 9.55 4.81
CA GLY A 96 -9.55 10.52 5.91
C GLY A 96 -9.28 9.88 7.27
N GLY A 97 -9.14 8.54 7.33
CA GLY A 97 -8.97 7.80 8.58
C GLY A 97 -7.53 7.69 9.06
N GLU A 98 -7.40 7.47 10.38
CA GLU A 98 -6.16 7.09 11.04
C GLU A 98 -6.13 5.57 11.24
N PRO A 99 -5.13 4.84 10.70
CA PRO A 99 -4.96 3.43 11.01
C PRO A 99 -4.70 3.19 12.50
N LEU A 100 -5.40 2.23 13.07
CA LEU A 100 -5.26 1.85 14.49
C LEU A 100 -4.43 0.59 14.65
N PHE A 101 -4.82 -0.47 13.95
CA PHE A 101 -4.16 -1.76 14.02
C PHE A 101 -4.26 -2.55 12.72
N PHE A 102 -3.39 -3.54 12.62
CA PHE A 102 -3.27 -4.42 11.47
C PHE A 102 -3.23 -5.88 11.92
N LEU A 103 -3.75 -6.76 11.09
CA LEU A 103 -3.68 -8.21 11.18
C LEU A 103 -3.19 -8.75 9.84
N ASP A 104 -2.28 -9.72 9.84
CA ASP A 104 -1.83 -10.42 8.65
C ASP A 104 -2.38 -11.85 8.57
N TYR A 105 -2.45 -12.37 7.35
CA TYR A 105 -2.69 -13.77 7.09
C TYR A 105 -1.65 -14.27 6.08
N ILE A 106 -0.82 -15.22 6.51
CA ILE A 106 0.21 -15.85 5.68
C ILE A 106 -0.21 -17.30 5.42
N ALA A 107 -0.60 -17.60 4.18
CA ALA A 107 -0.78 -18.97 3.69
C ALA A 107 0.52 -19.44 3.08
N CYS A 108 1.07 -20.58 3.48
CA CYS A 108 2.30 -21.12 2.92
C CYS A 108 2.19 -22.61 2.65
N GLY A 109 2.91 -23.11 1.64
CA GLY A 109 2.98 -24.53 1.37
C GLY A 109 3.70 -25.29 2.48
N LYS A 110 4.74 -24.65 3.05
CA LYS A 110 5.51 -25.12 4.19
C LYS A 110 6.05 -23.97 5.01
N ASN A 111 6.01 -24.09 6.32
CA ASN A 111 6.56 -23.09 7.23
C ASN A 111 8.09 -23.20 7.29
N TYR A 112 8.76 -22.19 6.73
CA TYR A 112 10.19 -21.95 6.90
C TYR A 112 10.35 -20.79 7.89
N PRO A 113 10.71 -21.02 9.16
CA PRO A 113 10.62 -20.03 10.22
C PRO A 113 11.30 -18.70 9.92
N GLU A 114 12.49 -18.74 9.34
CA GLU A 114 13.26 -17.54 8.99
C GLU A 114 12.56 -16.73 7.88
N LYS A 115 12.02 -17.41 6.86
CA LYS A 115 11.26 -16.78 5.77
C LYS A 115 9.98 -16.12 6.30
N ILE A 116 9.23 -16.81 7.14
CA ILE A 116 8.02 -16.25 7.79
C ILE A 116 8.38 -15.03 8.65
N ALA A 117 9.46 -15.12 9.43
CA ALA A 117 9.93 -14.00 10.25
C ALA A 117 10.33 -12.78 9.39
N ASP A 118 10.97 -12.98 8.23
CA ASP A 118 11.30 -11.90 7.31
C ASP A 118 10.04 -11.26 6.70
N ILE A 119 9.03 -12.05 6.35
CA ILE A 119 7.74 -11.52 5.87
C ILE A 119 7.11 -10.63 6.96
N VAL A 120 7.01 -11.14 8.20
CA VAL A 120 6.43 -10.39 9.32
C VAL A 120 7.27 -9.18 9.71
N LYS A 121 8.60 -9.23 9.54
CA LYS A 121 9.48 -8.05 9.66
C LYS A 121 9.04 -6.94 8.70
N GLY A 122 8.75 -7.27 7.45
CA GLY A 122 8.21 -6.33 6.47
C GLY A 122 6.83 -5.79 6.87
N VAL A 123 5.93 -6.65 7.38
CA VAL A 123 4.61 -6.23 7.91
C VAL A 123 4.79 -5.26 9.08
N ALA A 124 5.66 -5.59 10.03
CA ALA A 124 5.96 -4.72 11.17
C ALA A 124 6.53 -3.36 10.75
N GLU A 125 7.41 -3.34 9.74
CA GLU A 125 7.96 -2.10 9.18
C GLU A 125 6.85 -1.23 8.55
N GLY A 126 5.94 -1.84 7.77
CA GLY A 126 4.78 -1.14 7.22
C GLY A 126 3.86 -0.58 8.32
N CYS A 127 3.65 -1.34 9.40
CA CYS A 127 2.90 -0.89 10.56
C CYS A 127 3.57 0.30 11.25
N LEU A 128 4.90 0.30 11.41
CA LEU A 128 5.65 1.43 11.96
C LEU A 128 5.53 2.69 11.08
N GLN A 129 5.60 2.53 9.77
CA GLN A 129 5.45 3.65 8.83
C GLN A 129 4.05 4.26 8.87
N SER A 130 3.01 3.44 9.06
CA SER A 130 1.61 3.86 9.16
C SER A 130 1.16 4.18 10.59
N GLU A 131 2.03 3.95 11.59
CA GLU A 131 1.71 4.07 13.02
C GLU A 131 0.56 3.16 13.49
N ALA A 132 0.27 2.10 12.74
CA ALA A 132 -0.64 1.05 13.15
C ALA A 132 0.07 0.04 14.07
N ALA A 133 -0.67 -0.61 14.95
CA ALA A 133 -0.14 -1.70 15.76
C ALA A 133 -0.39 -3.05 15.09
N LEU A 134 0.63 -3.88 14.92
CA LEU A 134 0.45 -5.28 14.52
C LEU A 134 0.02 -6.10 15.76
N ILE A 135 -1.29 -6.31 15.92
CA ILE A 135 -1.85 -6.88 17.15
C ILE A 135 -2.16 -8.37 17.08
N GLY A 136 -1.96 -9.00 15.93
CA GLY A 136 -2.18 -10.41 15.69
C GLY A 136 -2.04 -10.76 14.23
N GLY A 137 -2.25 -12.00 13.92
CA GLY A 137 -2.18 -12.56 12.58
C GLY A 137 -2.29 -14.08 12.61
N GLU A 138 -2.21 -14.70 11.43
CA GLU A 138 -2.23 -16.15 11.27
C GLU A 138 -1.18 -16.60 10.27
N THR A 139 -0.52 -17.70 10.55
CA THR A 139 0.33 -18.41 9.58
C THR A 139 -0.17 -19.84 9.44
N ALA A 140 -0.68 -20.18 8.25
CA ALA A 140 -1.28 -21.48 7.98
C ALA A 140 -0.48 -22.25 6.93
N GLU A 141 -0.07 -23.48 7.26
CA GLU A 141 0.53 -24.42 6.30
C GLU A 141 -0.58 -25.10 5.50
N HIS A 142 -0.39 -25.13 4.18
CA HIS A 142 -1.32 -25.72 3.21
C HIS A 142 -0.66 -26.83 2.39
N PRO A 143 -0.23 -27.93 3.04
CA PRO A 143 0.46 -29.02 2.36
C PRO A 143 -0.45 -29.66 1.31
N GLY A 144 0.08 -29.82 0.09
CA GLY A 144 -0.67 -30.40 -1.04
C GLY A 144 -1.66 -29.45 -1.73
N LEU A 145 -1.95 -28.29 -1.13
CA LEU A 145 -2.74 -27.22 -1.75
C LEU A 145 -1.84 -26.17 -2.41
N MET A 146 -0.69 -25.91 -1.82
CA MET A 146 0.29 -24.92 -2.27
C MET A 146 1.67 -25.57 -2.36
N PRO A 147 2.51 -25.21 -3.37
CA PRO A 147 3.92 -25.66 -3.42
C PRO A 147 4.67 -25.29 -2.14
N GLU A 148 5.61 -26.16 -1.71
CA GLU A 148 6.33 -25.98 -0.44
C GLU A 148 7.08 -24.64 -0.33
N ASP A 149 7.61 -24.12 -1.42
CA ASP A 149 8.39 -22.88 -1.49
C ASP A 149 7.53 -21.61 -1.69
N GLU A 150 6.23 -21.77 -1.93
CA GLU A 150 5.30 -20.68 -2.18
C GLU A 150 4.53 -20.26 -0.94
N TYR A 151 4.11 -19.00 -0.96
CA TYR A 151 3.21 -18.41 0.04
C TYR A 151 2.36 -17.32 -0.59
N ASP A 152 1.28 -16.96 0.10
CA ASP A 152 0.50 -15.76 -0.15
C ASP A 152 0.39 -14.95 1.14
N LEU A 153 0.23 -13.63 0.99
CA LEU A 153 0.19 -12.68 2.09
C LEU A 153 -0.96 -11.71 1.87
N ALA A 154 -1.85 -11.65 2.83
CA ALA A 154 -2.92 -10.66 2.89
C ALA A 154 -2.94 -9.97 4.24
N GLY A 155 -3.57 -8.79 4.28
CA GLY A 155 -3.71 -8.00 5.48
C GLY A 155 -5.12 -7.48 5.69
N PHE A 156 -5.39 -7.11 6.92
CA PHE A 156 -6.61 -6.43 7.33
C PHE A 156 -6.24 -5.30 8.30
N ALA A 157 -6.60 -4.08 7.93
CA ALA A 157 -6.40 -2.90 8.76
C ALA A 157 -7.73 -2.35 9.25
N VAL A 158 -7.72 -1.82 10.47
CA VAL A 158 -8.83 -1.04 11.02
C VAL A 158 -8.30 0.35 11.35
N GLY A 159 -9.06 1.36 10.95
CA GLY A 159 -8.81 2.76 11.27
C GLY A 159 -10.06 3.43 11.81
N VAL A 160 -9.91 4.69 12.18
CA VAL A 160 -10.99 5.53 12.71
C VAL A 160 -10.96 6.92 12.11
N VAL A 161 -12.12 7.52 11.96
CA VAL A 161 -12.30 8.91 11.55
C VAL A 161 -13.50 9.50 12.27
N ASP A 162 -13.49 10.80 12.57
CA ASP A 162 -14.73 11.49 12.94
C ASP A 162 -15.61 11.65 11.68
N GLU A 163 -16.92 11.39 11.73
CA GLU A 163 -17.81 11.37 10.55
C GLU A 163 -17.67 12.65 9.71
N LYS A 164 -17.57 13.81 10.36
CA LYS A 164 -17.38 15.11 9.69
C LYS A 164 -16.10 15.25 8.89
N ASP A 165 -15.09 14.40 9.18
CA ASP A 165 -13.75 14.41 8.58
C ASP A 165 -13.58 13.35 7.47
N ILE A 166 -14.62 12.57 7.18
CA ILE A 166 -14.58 11.59 6.09
C ILE A 166 -14.40 12.31 4.75
N ILE A 167 -13.40 11.86 3.98
CA ILE A 167 -13.15 12.39 2.64
C ILE A 167 -14.06 11.68 1.64
N THR A 168 -15.10 12.38 1.19
CA THR A 168 -16.13 11.80 0.29
C THR A 168 -16.08 12.34 -1.14
N GLY A 169 -15.35 13.43 -1.39
CA GLY A 169 -15.38 14.14 -2.66
C GLY A 169 -16.58 15.07 -2.85
N ALA A 170 -17.51 15.12 -1.91
CA ALA A 170 -18.75 15.92 -2.05
C ALA A 170 -18.49 17.45 -2.17
N ASP A 171 -17.41 17.94 -1.56
CA ASP A 171 -17.04 19.36 -1.55
C ASP A 171 -16.17 19.78 -2.74
N VAL A 172 -15.88 18.88 -3.66
CA VAL A 172 -15.05 19.16 -4.85
C VAL A 172 -15.73 20.16 -5.78
N LYS A 173 -14.97 21.17 -6.20
CA LYS A 173 -15.43 22.24 -7.08
C LYS A 173 -14.51 22.41 -8.28
N ALA A 174 -15.04 22.93 -9.38
CA ALA A 174 -14.22 23.40 -10.48
C ALA A 174 -13.25 24.49 -10.00
N GLY A 175 -11.98 24.39 -10.40
CA GLY A 175 -10.88 25.22 -9.93
C GLY A 175 -10.11 24.64 -8.74
N ASP A 176 -10.57 23.60 -8.07
CA ASP A 176 -9.76 22.90 -7.06
C ASP A 176 -8.51 22.30 -7.73
N VAL A 177 -7.40 22.35 -7.00
CA VAL A 177 -6.09 21.94 -7.50
C VAL A 177 -5.81 20.49 -7.13
N LEU A 178 -5.29 19.73 -8.10
CA LEU A 178 -4.86 18.36 -7.91
C LEU A 178 -3.38 18.31 -7.54
N ILE A 179 -3.09 17.70 -6.40
CA ILE A 179 -1.73 17.45 -5.91
C ILE A 179 -1.49 15.95 -5.90
N GLY A 180 -0.46 15.51 -6.61
CA GLY A 180 -0.01 14.12 -6.64
C GLY A 180 1.18 13.91 -5.73
N MET A 181 1.28 12.73 -5.10
CA MET A 181 2.46 12.30 -4.36
C MET A 181 3.19 11.19 -5.12
N ALA A 182 4.51 11.33 -5.22
CA ALA A 182 5.37 10.37 -5.94
C ALA A 182 5.18 8.94 -5.45
N SER A 183 5.19 7.98 -6.37
CA SER A 183 5.32 6.56 -6.05
C SER A 183 6.79 6.16 -5.90
N SER A 184 7.05 4.99 -5.30
CA SER A 184 8.39 4.37 -5.26
C SER A 184 8.72 3.55 -6.52
N GLY A 185 7.78 3.47 -7.45
CA GLY A 185 7.80 2.61 -8.63
C GLY A 185 6.45 1.95 -8.86
N VAL A 186 6.46 0.67 -9.23
CA VAL A 186 5.24 -0.07 -9.63
C VAL A 186 4.26 -0.27 -8.46
N HIS A 187 4.72 -0.17 -7.23
CA HIS A 187 3.98 -0.52 -6.01
C HIS A 187 3.63 -2.01 -5.99
N SER A 188 2.36 -2.37 -5.77
CA SER A 188 1.92 -3.77 -5.70
C SER A 188 0.82 -4.14 -6.70
N ASN A 189 0.66 -3.36 -7.76
CA ASN A 189 -0.38 -3.56 -8.77
C ASN A 189 0.19 -3.83 -10.16
N GLY A 190 -0.56 -4.56 -10.99
CA GLY A 190 -0.20 -4.83 -12.38
C GLY A 190 0.90 -5.88 -12.57
N PHE A 191 1.29 -6.62 -11.53
CA PHE A 191 2.39 -7.59 -11.58
C PHE A 191 2.10 -8.81 -12.47
N SER A 192 0.86 -9.13 -12.76
CA SER A 192 0.52 -10.13 -13.77
C SER A 192 1.02 -9.72 -15.16
N LEU A 193 0.94 -8.42 -15.52
CA LEU A 193 1.48 -7.89 -16.76
C LEU A 193 3.01 -7.78 -16.68
N VAL A 194 3.60 -7.29 -15.58
CA VAL A 194 5.05 -7.27 -15.37
C VAL A 194 5.66 -8.64 -15.64
N ARG A 195 5.05 -9.70 -15.10
CA ARG A 195 5.48 -11.10 -15.27
C ARG A 195 5.33 -11.65 -16.69
N LYS A 196 4.64 -10.95 -17.57
CA LYS A 196 4.56 -11.27 -19.01
C LYS A 196 5.55 -10.44 -19.81
N ILE A 197 5.88 -9.23 -19.36
CA ILE A 197 6.84 -8.32 -20.02
C ILE A 197 8.27 -8.81 -19.83
N PHE A 198 8.58 -9.28 -18.62
CA PHE A 198 9.92 -9.76 -18.26
C PHE A 198 9.93 -11.27 -17.99
N GLU A 199 11.02 -11.91 -18.32
CA GLU A 199 11.26 -13.29 -17.84
C GLU A 199 11.41 -13.29 -16.32
N MET A 200 10.63 -14.15 -15.65
CA MET A 200 10.67 -14.30 -14.20
C MET A 200 11.69 -15.36 -13.79
N THR A 201 12.96 -15.08 -14.09
CA THR A 201 14.10 -15.87 -13.65
C THR A 201 15.01 -15.03 -12.76
N LYS A 202 15.78 -15.67 -11.90
CA LYS A 202 16.74 -14.95 -11.06
C LYS A 202 17.74 -14.16 -11.90
N GLU A 203 18.25 -14.72 -13.00
CA GLU A 203 19.18 -14.04 -13.92
C GLU A 203 18.58 -12.77 -14.53
N SER A 204 17.32 -12.84 -14.99
CA SER A 204 16.63 -11.65 -15.52
C SER A 204 16.44 -10.58 -14.44
N LEU A 205 16.05 -10.97 -13.23
CA LEU A 205 15.84 -10.04 -12.13
C LEU A 205 17.15 -9.46 -11.57
N ASP A 206 18.25 -10.19 -11.62
CA ASP A 206 19.60 -9.72 -11.24
C ASP A 206 20.25 -8.84 -12.34
N THR A 207 19.64 -8.75 -13.53
CA THR A 207 20.15 -7.89 -14.62
C THR A 207 20.10 -6.42 -14.22
N TYR A 208 21.26 -5.75 -14.28
CA TYR A 208 21.39 -4.32 -14.04
C TYR A 208 20.95 -3.51 -15.27
N TYR A 209 20.19 -2.45 -15.06
CA TYR A 209 19.77 -1.51 -16.09
C TYR A 209 20.30 -0.11 -15.74
N ASP A 210 21.13 0.47 -16.63
CA ASP A 210 21.68 1.81 -16.43
C ASP A 210 20.59 2.87 -16.26
N GLU A 211 19.49 2.75 -17.02
CA GLU A 211 18.34 3.66 -16.94
C GLU A 211 17.56 3.57 -15.64
N LEU A 212 17.72 2.48 -14.88
CA LEU A 212 17.13 2.30 -13.55
C LEU A 212 18.13 2.62 -12.42
N GLY A 213 19.43 2.59 -12.70
CA GLY A 213 20.50 2.73 -11.71
C GLY A 213 20.56 1.57 -10.70
N LYS A 214 19.92 0.43 -11.02
CA LYS A 214 19.80 -0.75 -10.17
C LYS A 214 19.38 -1.99 -10.98
N THR A 215 19.32 -3.15 -10.31
CA THR A 215 18.80 -4.36 -10.96
C THR A 215 17.29 -4.27 -11.21
N LEU A 216 16.81 -5.06 -12.17
CA LEU A 216 15.36 -5.14 -12.44
C LEU A 216 14.57 -5.57 -11.20
N GLY A 217 15.08 -6.57 -10.49
CA GLY A 217 14.44 -7.07 -9.28
C GLY A 217 14.37 -6.02 -8.17
N GLU A 218 15.45 -5.26 -7.93
CA GLU A 218 15.42 -4.14 -6.97
C GLU A 218 14.40 -3.07 -7.34
N ALA A 219 14.27 -2.75 -8.64
CA ALA A 219 13.29 -1.78 -9.11
C ALA A 219 11.85 -2.29 -8.95
N LEU A 220 11.59 -3.56 -9.23
CA LEU A 220 10.26 -4.17 -9.17
C LEU A 220 9.85 -4.53 -7.74
N LEU A 221 10.80 -4.90 -6.85
CA LEU A 221 10.52 -5.18 -5.44
C LEU A 221 10.51 -3.93 -4.55
N ALA A 222 10.76 -2.74 -5.09
CA ALA A 222 10.60 -1.51 -4.32
C ALA A 222 9.23 -1.50 -3.62
N PRO A 223 9.19 -1.35 -2.27
CA PRO A 223 7.93 -1.45 -1.54
C PRO A 223 7.00 -0.28 -1.88
N THR A 224 5.71 -0.55 -1.79
CA THR A 224 4.66 0.48 -1.90
C THR A 224 4.85 1.56 -0.84
N ARG A 225 4.76 2.83 -1.23
CA ARG A 225 4.80 3.94 -0.29
C ARG A 225 3.57 3.96 0.61
N ILE A 226 3.77 4.33 1.86
CA ILE A 226 2.72 4.53 2.85
C ILE A 226 2.54 6.04 3.04
N TYR A 227 1.38 6.56 2.62
CA TYR A 227 1.07 7.99 2.59
C TYR A 227 0.37 8.49 3.86
N VAL A 228 0.16 7.64 4.86
CA VAL A 228 -0.60 7.94 6.08
C VAL A 228 -0.07 9.20 6.77
N LYS A 229 1.25 9.30 7.01
CA LYS A 229 1.87 10.46 7.66
C LYS A 229 1.73 11.73 6.85
N ALA A 230 1.85 11.64 5.53
CA ALA A 230 1.72 12.81 4.64
C ALA A 230 0.28 13.36 4.65
N LEU A 231 -0.72 12.50 4.53
CA LEU A 231 -2.13 12.91 4.58
C LEU A 231 -2.50 13.49 5.94
N ARG A 232 -2.01 12.89 7.04
CA ARG A 232 -2.18 13.44 8.38
C ARG A 232 -1.51 14.82 8.52
N SER A 233 -0.28 14.98 8.04
CA SER A 233 0.44 16.26 8.09
C SER A 233 -0.32 17.37 7.35
N VAL A 234 -0.95 17.07 6.21
CA VAL A 234 -1.81 18.00 5.48
C VAL A 234 -3.02 18.42 6.34
N LYS A 235 -3.67 17.45 6.99
CA LYS A 235 -4.81 17.71 7.90
C LYS A 235 -4.39 18.55 9.11
N GLU A 236 -3.26 18.23 9.74
CA GLU A 236 -2.68 18.97 10.88
C GLU A 236 -2.26 20.41 10.51
N ALA A 237 -1.88 20.65 9.26
CA ALA A 237 -1.64 22.00 8.74
C ALA A 237 -2.94 22.82 8.55
N GLY A 238 -4.11 22.25 8.87
CA GLY A 238 -5.41 22.90 8.76
C GLY A 238 -5.94 22.95 7.33
N VAL A 239 -5.46 22.08 6.45
CA VAL A 239 -5.95 21.95 5.08
C VAL A 239 -7.08 20.94 5.03
N ARG A 240 -8.19 21.30 4.41
CA ARG A 240 -9.27 20.37 4.08
C ARG A 240 -8.95 19.63 2.77
N ILE A 241 -8.67 18.36 2.87
CA ILE A 241 -8.60 17.47 1.70
C ILE A 241 -10.04 17.19 1.26
N LYS A 242 -10.43 17.73 0.09
CA LYS A 242 -11.80 17.59 -0.43
C LYS A 242 -12.04 16.24 -1.07
N ALA A 243 -11.01 15.68 -1.70
CA ALA A 243 -11.04 14.37 -2.33
C ALA A 243 -9.64 13.74 -2.29
N CYS A 244 -9.58 12.42 -2.27
CA CYS A 244 -8.34 11.67 -2.29
C CYS A 244 -8.52 10.38 -3.10
N SER A 245 -7.50 10.00 -3.86
CA SER A 245 -7.48 8.78 -4.65
C SER A 245 -6.15 8.04 -4.47
N HIS A 246 -6.19 6.82 -4.00
CA HIS A 246 -5.07 5.89 -3.99
C HIS A 246 -4.98 5.24 -5.37
N ILE A 247 -3.86 5.44 -6.09
CA ILE A 247 -3.70 4.93 -7.46
C ILE A 247 -3.17 3.49 -7.41
N THR A 248 -4.09 2.56 -7.51
CA THR A 248 -3.86 1.11 -7.47
C THR A 248 -4.14 0.43 -8.82
N GLY A 249 -4.57 -0.82 -8.83
CA GLY A 249 -5.05 -1.51 -10.03
C GLY A 249 -6.17 -0.74 -10.73
N GLY A 250 -6.16 -0.70 -12.05
CA GLY A 250 -7.03 0.18 -12.84
C GLY A 250 -6.45 1.56 -13.11
N GLY A 251 -5.30 1.90 -12.47
CA GLY A 251 -4.55 3.12 -12.73
C GLY A 251 -5.36 4.41 -12.54
N PHE A 252 -5.08 5.40 -13.37
CA PHE A 252 -5.74 6.70 -13.30
C PHE A 252 -7.21 6.64 -13.71
N TYR A 253 -7.51 5.88 -14.76
CA TYR A 253 -8.85 5.88 -15.36
C TYR A 253 -9.93 5.26 -14.47
N GLU A 254 -9.56 4.33 -13.60
CA GLU A 254 -10.51 3.71 -12.68
C GLU A 254 -10.48 4.33 -11.27
N ASN A 255 -9.31 4.78 -10.77
CA ASN A 255 -9.21 5.25 -9.40
C ASN A 255 -9.55 6.74 -9.26
N VAL A 256 -9.06 7.61 -10.14
CA VAL A 256 -9.31 9.06 -10.01
C VAL A 256 -10.80 9.40 -10.05
N PRO A 257 -11.64 8.84 -10.93
CA PRO A 257 -13.06 9.14 -10.94
C PRO A 257 -13.81 8.76 -9.66
N ARG A 258 -13.30 7.79 -8.88
CA ARG A 258 -13.93 7.35 -7.62
C ARG A 258 -13.98 8.46 -6.56
N MET A 259 -13.03 9.39 -6.59
CA MET A 259 -12.98 10.51 -5.66
C MET A 259 -13.85 11.70 -6.08
N LEU A 260 -14.47 11.68 -7.27
CA LEU A 260 -15.18 12.81 -7.86
C LEU A 260 -16.70 12.70 -7.70
N PRO A 261 -17.41 13.79 -7.47
CA PRO A 261 -18.87 13.81 -7.59
C PRO A 261 -19.28 13.87 -9.07
N GLU A 262 -20.55 13.62 -9.35
CA GLU A 262 -21.12 13.81 -10.68
C GLU A 262 -20.94 15.27 -11.17
N GLY A 263 -20.72 15.45 -12.46
CA GLY A 263 -20.50 16.76 -13.08
C GLY A 263 -19.10 17.36 -12.88
N LYS A 264 -18.15 16.59 -12.33
CA LYS A 264 -16.75 16.99 -12.16
C LYS A 264 -15.80 16.05 -12.85
N GLN A 265 -14.76 16.62 -13.46
CA GLN A 265 -13.70 15.93 -14.16
C GLN A 265 -12.33 16.35 -13.62
N ALA A 266 -11.44 15.38 -13.41
CA ALA A 266 -10.04 15.65 -13.12
C ALA A 266 -9.27 15.84 -14.44
N VAL A 267 -8.50 16.91 -14.56
CA VAL A 267 -7.58 17.16 -15.69
C VAL A 267 -6.16 17.11 -15.14
N ILE A 268 -5.40 16.10 -15.55
CA ILE A 268 -4.03 15.84 -15.05
C ILE A 268 -3.04 16.01 -16.21
N ARG A 269 -2.01 16.82 -16.00
CA ARG A 269 -0.92 17.02 -16.96
C ARG A 269 0.17 15.99 -16.75
N LYS A 270 0.44 15.19 -17.76
CA LYS A 270 1.45 14.11 -17.72
C LYS A 270 2.89 14.60 -17.58
N ASP A 271 3.17 15.83 -17.99
CA ASP A 271 4.49 16.47 -17.92
C ASP A 271 4.74 17.23 -16.59
N SER A 272 3.76 17.25 -15.70
CA SER A 272 3.85 17.98 -14.41
C SER A 272 4.59 17.22 -13.29
N TYR A 273 4.94 15.97 -13.52
CA TYR A 273 5.64 15.11 -12.55
C TYR A 273 6.60 14.14 -13.26
N GLU A 274 7.51 13.57 -12.52
CA GLU A 274 8.46 12.62 -13.04
C GLU A 274 7.85 11.21 -13.13
N VAL A 275 7.80 10.65 -14.33
CA VAL A 275 7.45 9.23 -14.53
C VAL A 275 8.70 8.38 -14.37
N PRO A 276 8.79 7.50 -13.36
CA PRO A 276 9.95 6.65 -13.12
C PRO A 276 10.34 5.79 -14.33
N SER A 277 11.64 5.63 -14.55
CA SER A 277 12.21 4.93 -15.72
C SER A 277 11.70 3.49 -15.87
N ILE A 278 11.31 2.84 -14.77
CA ILE A 278 10.76 1.47 -14.83
C ILE A 278 9.51 1.40 -15.72
N PHE A 279 8.62 2.41 -15.69
CA PHE A 279 7.43 2.43 -16.53
C PHE A 279 7.77 2.60 -18.02
N LYS A 280 8.79 3.42 -18.32
CA LYS A 280 9.29 3.60 -19.70
C LYS A 280 9.90 2.29 -20.22
N LEU A 281 10.68 1.62 -19.39
CA LEU A 281 11.26 0.31 -19.70
C LEU A 281 10.17 -0.74 -19.95
N MET A 282 9.15 -0.79 -19.09
CA MET A 282 8.01 -1.71 -19.22
C MET A 282 7.23 -1.45 -20.50
N ALA A 283 6.89 -0.21 -20.79
CA ALA A 283 6.16 0.15 -22.03
C ALA A 283 6.95 -0.26 -23.27
N LYS A 284 8.26 0.03 -23.31
CA LYS A 284 9.15 -0.30 -24.43
C LYS A 284 9.31 -1.82 -24.62
N LYS A 285 9.62 -2.56 -23.56
CA LYS A 285 9.83 -4.03 -23.62
C LYS A 285 8.53 -4.78 -23.92
N GLY A 286 7.44 -4.38 -23.27
CA GLY A 286 6.13 -5.02 -23.43
C GLY A 286 5.36 -4.53 -24.65
N GLN A 287 5.85 -3.50 -25.36
CA GLN A 287 5.11 -2.81 -26.44
C GLN A 287 3.71 -2.41 -25.97
N VAL A 288 3.60 -1.95 -24.73
CA VAL A 288 2.33 -1.58 -24.10
C VAL A 288 1.99 -0.14 -24.47
N GLU A 289 0.78 0.06 -25.00
CA GLU A 289 0.29 1.40 -25.36
C GLU A 289 0.18 2.30 -24.12
N GLU A 290 0.45 3.60 -24.29
CA GLU A 290 0.41 4.58 -23.20
C GLU A 290 -0.91 4.55 -22.42
N LYS A 291 -2.04 4.49 -23.10
CA LYS A 291 -3.35 4.41 -22.47
C LYS A 291 -3.47 3.19 -21.55
N MET A 292 -2.96 2.04 -21.96
CA MET A 292 -2.96 0.82 -21.16
C MET A 292 -2.02 0.95 -19.95
N MET A 293 -0.86 1.62 -20.12
CA MET A 293 0.03 1.91 -18.99
C MET A 293 -0.68 2.73 -17.91
N TYR A 294 -1.37 3.80 -18.27
CA TYR A 294 -2.15 4.63 -17.35
C TYR A 294 -3.43 3.96 -16.81
N ASN A 295 -3.91 2.91 -17.48
CA ASN A 295 -5.05 2.11 -17.02
C ASN A 295 -4.63 0.96 -16.08
N THR A 296 -3.33 0.63 -16.02
CA THR A 296 -2.84 -0.50 -15.23
C THR A 296 -1.99 -0.05 -14.04
N TYR A 297 -1.21 1.03 -14.21
CA TYR A 297 -0.16 1.44 -13.29
C TYR A 297 -0.36 2.85 -12.75
N ASN A 298 0.31 3.14 -11.63
CA ASN A 298 0.33 4.46 -11.00
C ASN A 298 1.17 5.50 -11.77
N MET A 299 1.97 5.09 -12.73
CA MET A 299 2.81 5.92 -13.60
C MET A 299 3.65 6.99 -12.89
N GLY A 300 3.96 6.78 -11.61
CA GLY A 300 4.77 7.68 -10.80
C GLY A 300 4.00 8.44 -9.72
N LEU A 301 2.67 8.36 -9.68
CA LEU A 301 1.84 8.97 -8.64
C LEU A 301 1.06 7.89 -7.89
N GLY A 302 1.39 7.66 -6.60
CA GLY A 302 0.68 6.67 -5.80
C GLY A 302 -0.58 7.22 -5.12
N MET A 303 -0.64 8.54 -4.90
CA MET A 303 -1.78 9.20 -4.28
C MET A 303 -2.05 10.55 -4.96
N VAL A 304 -3.32 10.89 -5.15
CA VAL A 304 -3.75 12.18 -5.69
C VAL A 304 -4.83 12.78 -4.80
N LEU A 305 -4.68 14.05 -4.41
CA LEU A 305 -5.66 14.77 -3.61
C LEU A 305 -6.15 16.04 -4.32
N ALA A 306 -7.38 16.46 -4.00
CA ALA A 306 -7.94 17.73 -4.41
C ALA A 306 -8.05 18.68 -3.21
N VAL A 307 -7.52 19.89 -3.36
CA VAL A 307 -7.54 20.94 -2.33
C VAL A 307 -7.97 22.28 -2.91
N ASP A 308 -8.35 23.19 -2.03
CA ASP A 308 -8.63 24.57 -2.44
C ASP A 308 -7.36 25.24 -3.00
N PRO A 309 -7.43 26.08 -4.05
CA PRO A 309 -6.29 26.81 -4.57
C PRO A 309 -5.52 27.61 -3.51
N ALA A 310 -6.20 28.13 -2.48
CA ALA A 310 -5.58 28.87 -1.40
C ALA A 310 -4.72 28.00 -0.46
N ASP A 311 -4.93 26.69 -0.46
CA ASP A 311 -4.24 25.75 0.42
C ASP A 311 -3.09 24.99 -0.27
N VAL A 312 -2.80 25.26 -1.55
CA VAL A 312 -1.79 24.55 -2.34
C VAL A 312 -0.42 24.59 -1.68
N ASP A 313 0.08 25.78 -1.34
CA ASP A 313 1.42 25.93 -0.77
C ASP A 313 1.55 25.21 0.58
N LYS A 314 0.55 25.34 1.45
CA LYS A 314 0.50 24.62 2.74
C LYS A 314 0.50 23.10 2.54
N THR A 315 -0.27 22.61 1.56
CA THR A 315 -0.34 21.20 1.23
C THR A 315 1.01 20.68 0.76
N MET A 316 1.66 21.40 -0.16
CA MET A 316 2.97 21.05 -0.68
C MET A 316 4.05 21.03 0.41
N GLU A 317 4.03 21.99 1.33
CA GLU A 317 4.96 22.07 2.46
C GLU A 317 4.72 20.92 3.46
N ALA A 318 3.47 20.64 3.82
CA ALA A 318 3.11 19.57 4.75
C ALA A 318 3.53 18.19 4.21
N ILE A 319 3.30 17.91 2.93
CA ILE A 319 3.71 16.65 2.30
C ILE A 319 5.24 16.52 2.29
N LYS A 320 5.97 17.59 1.95
CA LYS A 320 7.45 17.60 1.98
C LYS A 320 7.98 17.39 3.40
N ALA A 321 7.38 18.03 4.40
CA ALA A 321 7.77 17.87 5.79
C ALA A 321 7.57 16.44 6.30
N ALA A 322 6.60 15.71 5.75
CA ALA A 322 6.38 14.30 6.02
C ALA A 322 7.35 13.35 5.27
N GLY A 323 8.24 13.89 4.42
CA GLY A 323 9.24 13.13 3.67
C GLY A 323 8.80 12.65 2.30
N GLU A 324 7.63 13.09 1.82
CA GLU A 324 7.09 12.72 0.50
C GLU A 324 7.37 13.82 -0.54
N THR A 325 7.29 13.42 -1.81
CA THR A 325 7.50 14.35 -2.94
C THR A 325 6.16 14.71 -3.58
N PRO A 326 5.65 15.94 -3.38
CA PRO A 326 4.41 16.37 -3.99
C PRO A 326 4.64 17.09 -5.33
N TYR A 327 3.64 17.02 -6.20
CA TYR A 327 3.55 17.73 -7.48
C TYR A 327 2.16 18.38 -7.63
N VAL A 328 2.12 19.60 -8.18
CA VAL A 328 0.85 20.18 -8.67
C VAL A 328 0.58 19.57 -10.05
N VAL A 329 -0.33 18.61 -10.10
CA VAL A 329 -0.51 17.78 -11.31
C VAL A 329 -1.67 18.17 -12.19
N GLY A 330 -2.60 19.01 -11.69
CA GLY A 330 -3.76 19.39 -12.47
C GLY A 330 -4.79 20.16 -11.69
N GLU A 331 -6.00 20.14 -12.20
CA GLU A 331 -7.15 20.83 -11.64
C GLU A 331 -8.45 20.07 -11.87
N ILE A 332 -9.47 20.42 -11.11
CA ILE A 332 -10.86 19.97 -11.32
C ILE A 332 -11.57 20.92 -12.26
N LYS A 333 -12.31 20.38 -13.22
CA LYS A 333 -13.18 21.11 -14.13
C LYS A 333 -14.63 20.62 -14.06
N ASP A 334 -15.55 21.45 -14.53
CA ASP A 334 -16.90 20.98 -14.83
C ASP A 334 -16.86 20.08 -16.08
N GLY A 335 -17.55 18.96 -16.04
CA GLY A 335 -17.55 17.99 -17.12
C GLY A 335 -18.15 16.66 -16.72
N GLU A 336 -18.15 15.70 -17.64
CA GLU A 336 -18.52 14.32 -17.34
C GLU A 336 -17.53 13.73 -16.33
N LYS A 337 -18.06 13.02 -15.32
CA LYS A 337 -17.24 12.37 -14.28
C LYS A 337 -16.18 11.46 -14.91
N GLY A 338 -14.93 11.79 -14.63
CA GLY A 338 -13.83 11.06 -15.25
C GLY A 338 -12.48 11.72 -15.02
N VAL A 339 -11.46 11.22 -15.73
CA VAL A 339 -10.13 11.80 -15.79
C VAL A 339 -9.67 12.04 -17.22
N THR A 340 -9.14 13.21 -17.49
CA THR A 340 -8.43 13.54 -18.73
C THR A 340 -6.95 13.67 -18.44
N LEU A 341 -6.13 12.95 -19.17
CA LEU A 341 -4.66 13.04 -19.15
C LEU A 341 -4.20 13.82 -20.37
N CYS A 342 -3.51 14.94 -20.19
CA CYS A 342 -3.03 15.81 -21.26
C CYS A 342 -1.51 16.07 -21.19
#